data_589b0a661de837b296d8bc4fdbc7e82b
#
_entry.id   589b0a661de837b296d8bc4fdbc7e82b
#
_cell.length_a   1.000
_cell.length_b   1.000
_cell.length_c   1.000
_cell.angle_alpha   90.00
_cell.angle_beta   90.00
_cell.angle_gamma   90.00
#
_symmetry.space_group_name_H-M   'P 1'
#
loop_
_entity.id
_entity.type
_entity.pdbx_description
1 polymer ?
#
loop_
_entity_poly.entity_id
_entity_poly.type
_entity_poly.pdbx_seq_one_letter_code
_entity_poly.pdbx_strand_id
1 'polypeptide(L)'
;MASIKTIALVGAAAAALSACSHSAKTIAVANQDHREIKARETTRYYELGARSGFLTSEERRGLEAFIADYHTKGYGQLIVTSPDDVPTAITALAEVQELISNGGVKSADIAMGNYSGGQDPTTPIVVAYKAYEAYVPGCSTVNQHDWSNITTNTSLP
;
A
#
# COMPACT_ATOMS: atom_id res chain seq x y z
N MET A 1 54.96 -50.94 8.18
CA MET A 1 54.69 -50.70 6.71
C MET A 1 53.39 -49.95 6.60
N ALA A 2 53.42 -48.65 6.66
CA ALA A 2 52.23 -47.78 6.62
C ALA A 2 52.01 -47.33 5.16
N SER A 3 50.82 -47.58 4.68
CA SER A 3 50.40 -47.48 3.30
C SER A 3 50.33 -46.03 2.77
N ILE A 4 51.11 -45.74 1.75
CA ILE A 4 51.25 -44.44 1.04
C ILE A 4 50.01 -44.16 0.09
N LYS A 5 48.84 -44.62 0.42
CA LYS A 5 47.68 -44.47 -0.47
C LYS A 5 46.69 -43.40 -0.08
N THR A 6 46.90 -42.68 1.00
CA THR A 6 45.88 -41.73 1.53
C THR A 6 46.15 -40.25 1.21
N ILE A 7 47.23 -39.91 0.53
CA ILE A 7 47.63 -38.48 0.27
C ILE A 7 47.18 -37.96 -1.10
N ALA A 8 46.71 -38.82 -2.00
CA ALA A 8 46.33 -38.40 -3.37
C ALA A 8 44.89 -37.85 -3.51
N LEU A 9 44.03 -37.92 -2.48
CA LEU A 9 42.61 -37.54 -2.60
C LEU A 9 42.24 -36.17 -2.06
N VAL A 10 43.20 -35.44 -1.43
CA VAL A 10 42.92 -34.12 -0.86
C VAL A 10 43.25 -32.99 -1.85
N GLY A 11 44.02 -33.29 -2.89
CA GLY A 11 44.45 -32.25 -3.89
C GLY A 11 43.39 -31.89 -4.93
N ALA A 12 42.38 -32.70 -5.17
CA ALA A 12 41.41 -32.49 -6.27
C ALA A 12 40.19 -31.63 -5.87
N ALA A 13 39.95 -31.42 -4.59
CA ALA A 13 38.79 -30.63 -4.12
C ALA A 13 39.01 -29.12 -4.08
N ALA A 14 40.25 -28.64 -4.11
CA ALA A 14 40.58 -27.20 -4.03
C ALA A 14 40.51 -26.45 -5.36
N ALA A 15 40.49 -27.19 -6.51
CA ALA A 15 40.49 -26.56 -7.83
C ALA A 15 39.05 -26.24 -8.35
N ALA A 16 37.99 -26.71 -7.69
CA ALA A 16 36.62 -26.50 -8.15
C ALA A 16 35.95 -25.23 -7.61
N LEU A 17 36.58 -24.52 -6.66
CA LEU A 17 36.00 -23.34 -6.00
C LEU A 17 36.42 -21.99 -6.66
N SER A 18 37.33 -22.00 -7.64
CA SER A 18 37.82 -20.78 -8.29
C SER A 18 37.06 -20.42 -9.59
N ALA A 19 36.04 -21.16 -9.98
CA ALA A 19 35.30 -20.93 -11.24
C ALA A 19 34.10 -20.00 -11.13
N CYS A 20 33.80 -19.45 -9.95
CA CYS A 20 32.65 -18.56 -9.76
C CYS A 20 33.01 -17.09 -9.52
N SER A 21 34.22 -16.65 -9.88
CA SER A 21 34.48 -15.21 -10.01
C SER A 21 34.02 -14.73 -11.38
N HIS A 22 32.71 -14.76 -11.65
CA HIS A 22 32.15 -13.87 -12.63
C HIS A 22 32.33 -12.47 -12.05
N SER A 23 33.35 -11.77 -12.50
CA SER A 23 33.39 -10.33 -12.39
C SER A 23 32.12 -9.84 -13.08
N ALA A 24 31.12 -9.50 -12.28
CA ALA A 24 29.99 -8.73 -12.73
C ALA A 24 30.62 -7.48 -13.36
N LYS A 25 30.64 -7.44 -14.70
CA LYS A 25 31.04 -6.29 -15.45
C LYS A 25 30.00 -5.25 -15.06
N THR A 26 30.35 -4.41 -14.09
CA THR A 26 29.53 -3.28 -13.69
C THR A 26 29.41 -2.44 -14.94
N ILE A 27 28.33 -2.59 -15.67
CA ILE A 27 27.97 -1.64 -16.71
C ILE A 27 27.67 -0.39 -15.91
N ALA A 28 28.67 0.51 -15.83
CA ALA A 28 28.42 1.86 -15.38
C ALA A 28 27.45 2.45 -16.40
N VAL A 29 26.16 2.37 -16.11
CA VAL A 29 25.16 3.14 -16.81
C VAL A 29 25.41 4.57 -16.36
N ALA A 30 26.25 5.28 -17.17
CA ALA A 30 26.43 6.70 -17.02
C ALA A 30 25.04 7.34 -17.10
N ASN A 31 24.66 8.14 -16.11
CA ASN A 31 23.39 8.84 -15.96
C ASN A 31 22.18 8.02 -15.49
N GLN A 32 22.32 7.07 -14.59
CA GLN A 32 21.24 6.85 -13.68
C GLN A 32 21.22 8.03 -12.70
N ASP A 33 20.36 8.99 -12.96
CA ASP A 33 19.81 9.85 -11.92
C ASP A 33 19.38 8.91 -10.81
N HIS A 34 20.17 8.81 -9.76
CA HIS A 34 19.82 8.03 -8.56
C HIS A 34 18.69 8.78 -7.86
N ARG A 35 17.49 8.70 -8.44
CA ARG A 35 16.31 9.27 -7.84
C ARG A 35 15.98 8.41 -6.63
N GLU A 36 16.35 8.96 -5.49
CA GLU A 36 16.05 8.30 -4.22
C GLU A 36 14.54 8.16 -4.06
N ILE A 37 14.05 6.93 -4.02
CA ILE A 37 12.64 6.66 -3.72
C ILE A 37 12.49 6.84 -2.22
N LYS A 38 11.61 7.74 -1.82
CA LYS A 38 11.24 7.98 -0.42
C LYS A 38 9.84 7.48 -0.14
N ALA A 39 9.58 7.13 1.10
CA ALA A 39 8.24 6.82 1.58
C ALA A 39 7.72 8.01 2.39
N ARG A 40 6.46 8.35 2.18
CA ARG A 40 5.73 9.30 3.03
C ARG A 40 4.51 8.63 3.61
N GLU A 41 4.20 8.98 4.85
CA GLU A 41 2.95 8.62 5.47
C GLU A 41 1.80 9.40 4.81
N THR A 42 0.71 8.71 4.51
CA THR A 42 -0.52 9.30 4.00
C THR A 42 -1.72 8.71 4.74
N THR A 43 -2.80 9.46 4.83
CA THR A 43 -4.07 8.97 5.36
C THR A 43 -5.01 8.73 4.19
N ARG A 44 -5.54 7.51 4.09
CA ARG A 44 -6.63 7.17 3.18
C ARG A 44 -7.93 7.17 3.92
N TYR A 45 -9.00 7.63 3.30
CA TYR A 45 -10.33 7.69 3.91
C TYR A 45 -11.40 7.33 2.89
N TYR A 46 -12.50 6.81 3.40
CA TYR A 46 -13.70 6.50 2.66
C TYR A 46 -14.92 7.05 3.41
N GLU A 47 -15.75 7.80 2.72
CA GLU A 47 -16.93 8.47 3.27
C GLU A 47 -18.20 7.69 2.90
N LEU A 48 -19.06 7.45 3.90
CA LEU A 48 -20.33 6.73 3.78
C LEU A 48 -21.45 7.70 4.12
N GLY A 49 -22.30 7.98 3.16
CA GLY A 49 -23.36 8.98 3.32
C GLY A 49 -24.49 8.54 4.26
N ALA A 50 -24.78 7.24 4.34
CA ALA A 50 -25.73 6.61 5.28
C ALA A 50 -27.07 7.37 5.48
N ARG A 51 -27.52 8.10 4.47
CA ARG A 51 -28.67 9.04 4.53
C ARG A 51 -30.00 8.39 4.94
N SER A 52 -30.16 7.11 4.63
CA SER A 52 -31.38 6.34 4.95
C SER A 52 -31.28 5.55 6.25
N GLY A 53 -30.16 5.63 6.96
CA GLY A 53 -29.85 4.76 8.11
C GLY A 53 -29.33 3.38 7.70
N PHE A 54 -29.19 3.13 6.39
CA PHE A 54 -28.61 1.91 5.82
C PHE A 54 -27.65 2.28 4.71
N LEU A 55 -26.64 1.43 4.50
CA LEU A 55 -25.71 1.58 3.39
C LEU A 55 -26.36 1.15 2.08
N THR A 56 -26.11 1.92 1.03
CA THR A 56 -26.45 1.51 -0.34
C THR A 56 -25.57 0.34 -0.79
N SER A 57 -25.98 -0.37 -1.83
CA SER A 57 -25.15 -1.46 -2.39
C SER A 57 -23.80 -0.97 -2.94
N GLU A 58 -23.72 0.30 -3.34
CA GLU A 58 -22.49 0.92 -3.80
C GLU A 58 -21.56 1.20 -2.62
N GLU A 59 -22.08 1.80 -1.55
CA GLU A 59 -21.32 2.08 -0.33
C GLU A 59 -20.79 0.80 0.32
N ARG A 60 -21.58 -0.27 0.37
CA ARG A 60 -21.11 -1.59 0.86
C ARG A 60 -19.93 -2.10 0.06
N ARG A 61 -20.06 -2.17 -1.27
CA ARG A 61 -18.96 -2.62 -2.14
C ARG A 61 -17.74 -1.73 -2.04
N GLY A 62 -17.93 -0.41 -1.93
CA GLY A 62 -16.83 0.53 -1.74
C GLY A 62 -16.11 0.32 -0.41
N LEU A 63 -16.86 0.09 0.68
CA LEU A 63 -16.28 -0.21 1.99
C LEU A 63 -15.53 -1.55 1.98
N GLU A 64 -16.08 -2.59 1.37
CA GLU A 64 -15.41 -3.89 1.21
C GLU A 64 -14.08 -3.75 0.45
N ALA A 65 -14.09 -3.00 -0.65
CA ALA A 65 -12.87 -2.71 -1.42
C ALA A 65 -11.85 -1.90 -0.58
N PHE A 66 -12.33 -0.94 0.21
CA PHE A 66 -11.49 -0.13 1.09
C PHE A 66 -10.84 -0.98 2.20
N ILE A 67 -11.59 -1.93 2.78
CA ILE A 67 -11.07 -2.88 3.77
C ILE A 67 -10.00 -3.80 3.14
N ALA A 68 -10.22 -4.27 1.91
CA ALA A 68 -9.23 -5.07 1.19
C ALA A 68 -7.95 -4.26 0.92
N ASP A 69 -8.08 -2.97 0.61
CA ASP A 69 -6.94 -2.07 0.45
C ASP A 69 -6.21 -1.83 1.79
N TYR A 70 -6.94 -1.70 2.89
CA TYR A 70 -6.37 -1.63 4.25
C TYR A 70 -5.51 -2.86 4.56
N HIS A 71 -5.98 -4.07 4.30
CA HIS A 71 -5.19 -5.29 4.52
C HIS A 71 -3.91 -5.36 3.70
N THR A 72 -3.88 -4.68 2.55
CA THR A 72 -2.74 -4.71 1.64
C THR A 72 -1.73 -3.58 1.91
N LYS A 73 -2.22 -2.39 2.25
CA LYS A 73 -1.41 -1.16 2.29
C LYS A 73 -1.45 -0.44 3.63
N GLY A 74 -2.46 -0.77 4.47
CA GLY A 74 -2.66 -0.10 5.74
C GLY A 74 -1.69 -0.57 6.82
N TYR A 75 -1.42 0.31 7.76
CA TYR A 75 -0.74 -0.04 9.00
C TYR A 75 -1.40 0.68 10.18
N GLY A 76 -1.25 0.10 11.37
CA GLY A 76 -1.94 0.59 12.56
C GLY A 76 -3.44 0.29 12.53
N GLN A 77 -4.19 1.05 13.29
CA GLN A 77 -5.62 0.84 13.45
C GLN A 77 -6.43 1.42 12.28
N LEU A 78 -7.52 0.73 11.94
CA LEU A 78 -8.60 1.28 11.13
C LEU A 78 -9.43 2.23 12.01
N ILE A 79 -9.56 3.46 11.61
CA ILE A 79 -10.25 4.51 12.36
C ILE A 79 -11.65 4.66 11.76
N VAL A 80 -12.68 4.56 12.60
CA VAL A 80 -14.08 4.79 12.21
C VAL A 80 -14.60 5.97 13.01
N THR A 81 -14.99 7.04 12.33
CA THR A 81 -15.61 8.21 12.96
C THR A 81 -17.03 8.39 12.45
N SER A 82 -17.95 8.62 13.37
CA SER A 82 -19.38 8.82 13.09
C SER A 82 -19.89 10.09 13.75
N PRO A 83 -20.82 10.82 13.09
CA PRO A 83 -21.50 11.91 13.77
C PRO A 83 -22.39 11.34 14.90
N ASP A 84 -22.33 11.94 16.08
CA ASP A 84 -23.07 11.52 17.26
C ASP A 84 -24.48 12.14 17.37
N ASP A 85 -24.77 13.14 16.53
CA ASP A 85 -26.02 13.90 16.49
C ASP A 85 -26.86 13.65 15.23
N VAL A 86 -26.48 12.67 14.39
CA VAL A 86 -27.19 12.30 13.15
C VAL A 86 -27.78 10.89 13.28
N PRO A 87 -29.11 10.76 13.51
CA PRO A 87 -29.74 9.46 13.79
C PRO A 87 -29.53 8.41 12.69
N THR A 88 -29.54 8.83 11.43
CA THR A 88 -29.32 7.91 10.30
C THR A 88 -27.91 7.34 10.28
N ALA A 89 -26.91 8.15 10.57
CA ALA A 89 -25.51 7.69 10.68
C ALA A 89 -25.33 6.74 11.87
N ILE A 90 -25.92 7.05 13.02
CA ILE A 90 -25.89 6.18 14.21
C ILE A 90 -26.49 4.80 13.87
N THR A 91 -27.59 4.75 13.13
CA THR A 91 -28.23 3.50 12.74
C THR A 91 -27.35 2.71 11.77
N ALA A 92 -26.76 3.37 10.77
CA ALA A 92 -25.89 2.74 9.79
C ALA A 92 -24.54 2.27 10.36
N LEU A 93 -24.09 2.87 11.47
CA LEU A 93 -22.80 2.54 12.08
C LEU A 93 -22.69 1.05 12.47
N ALA A 94 -23.78 0.44 12.90
CA ALA A 94 -23.81 -1.00 13.23
C ALA A 94 -23.51 -1.85 11.99
N GLU A 95 -24.09 -1.50 10.83
CA GLU A 95 -23.81 -2.17 9.56
C GLU A 95 -22.36 -1.98 9.11
N VAL A 96 -21.81 -0.77 9.28
CA VAL A 96 -20.41 -0.48 8.98
C VAL A 96 -19.48 -1.37 9.83
N GLN A 97 -19.74 -1.48 11.13
CA GLN A 97 -18.97 -2.34 12.04
C GLN A 97 -19.05 -3.81 11.66
N GLU A 98 -20.24 -4.27 11.28
CA GLU A 98 -20.45 -5.66 10.81
C GLU A 98 -19.63 -5.93 9.55
N LEU A 99 -19.67 -5.06 8.55
CA LEU A 99 -18.90 -5.20 7.32
C LEU A 99 -17.39 -5.21 7.59
N ILE A 100 -16.90 -4.33 8.47
CA ILE A 100 -15.47 -4.28 8.86
C ILE A 100 -15.07 -5.60 9.54
N SER A 101 -15.90 -6.11 10.43
CA SER A 101 -15.64 -7.39 11.11
C SER A 101 -15.67 -8.58 10.15
N ASN A 102 -16.65 -8.62 9.26
CA ASN A 102 -16.76 -9.63 8.20
C ASN A 102 -15.60 -9.56 7.21
N GLY A 103 -15.07 -8.37 6.99
CA GLY A 103 -13.85 -8.14 6.23
C GLY A 103 -12.55 -8.60 6.92
N GLY A 104 -12.64 -9.16 8.13
CA GLY A 104 -11.52 -9.77 8.85
C GLY A 104 -10.70 -8.80 9.71
N VAL A 105 -11.15 -7.56 9.91
CA VAL A 105 -10.50 -6.61 10.82
C VAL A 105 -10.87 -6.96 12.26
N LYS A 106 -9.86 -7.19 13.10
CA LYS A 106 -10.08 -7.52 14.52
C LYS A 106 -10.53 -6.28 15.28
N SER A 107 -11.40 -6.46 16.27
CA SER A 107 -11.90 -5.35 17.10
C SER A 107 -10.79 -4.55 17.81
N ALA A 108 -9.68 -5.19 18.15
CA ALA A 108 -8.50 -4.52 18.72
C ALA A 108 -7.78 -3.58 17.73
N ASP A 109 -7.98 -3.82 16.44
CA ASP A 109 -7.39 -3.04 15.35
C ASP A 109 -8.33 -1.93 14.84
N ILE A 110 -9.46 -1.71 15.52
CA ILE A 110 -10.44 -0.67 15.19
C ILE A 110 -10.42 0.41 16.27
N ALA A 111 -10.21 1.66 15.87
CA ALA A 111 -10.40 2.82 16.72
C ALA A 111 -11.72 3.51 16.36
N MET A 112 -12.56 3.72 17.38
CA MET A 112 -13.84 4.41 17.21
C MET A 112 -13.74 5.85 17.69
N GLY A 113 -14.30 6.78 16.93
CA GLY A 113 -14.39 8.18 17.29
C GLY A 113 -15.74 8.78 16.93
N ASN A 114 -16.10 9.88 17.57
CA ASN A 114 -17.32 10.62 17.29
C ASN A 114 -17.00 12.08 16.98
N TYR A 115 -17.86 12.72 16.21
CA TYR A 115 -17.79 14.14 15.94
C TYR A 115 -19.22 14.70 15.79
N SER A 116 -19.39 16.03 15.98
CA SER A 116 -20.69 16.65 15.76
C SER A 116 -20.92 16.93 14.29
N GLY A 117 -22.03 16.39 13.76
CA GLY A 117 -22.48 16.58 12.38
C GLY A 117 -23.41 17.80 12.21
N GLY A 118 -23.73 18.52 13.29
CA GLY A 118 -24.66 19.66 13.24
C GLY A 118 -26.08 19.25 12.85
N GLN A 119 -26.47 18.01 13.09
CA GLN A 119 -27.76 17.41 12.69
C GLN A 119 -28.00 17.37 11.17
N ASP A 120 -26.97 17.59 10.37
CA ASP A 120 -27.05 17.49 8.92
C ASP A 120 -27.09 15.99 8.50
N PRO A 121 -28.19 15.51 7.89
CA PRO A 121 -28.32 14.12 7.48
C PRO A 121 -27.36 13.72 6.35
N THR A 122 -26.64 14.67 5.77
CA THR A 122 -25.61 14.40 4.75
C THR A 122 -24.23 14.18 5.35
N THR A 123 -24.07 14.41 6.66
CA THR A 123 -22.78 14.23 7.34
C THR A 123 -22.36 12.76 7.32
N PRO A 124 -21.19 12.42 6.77
CA PRO A 124 -20.81 11.03 6.51
C PRO A 124 -20.27 10.31 7.74
N ILE A 125 -20.35 8.98 7.73
CA ILE A 125 -19.44 8.14 8.52
C ILE A 125 -18.13 8.08 7.75
N VAL A 126 -17.00 8.31 8.40
CA VAL A 126 -15.69 8.27 7.77
C VAL A 126 -14.89 7.08 8.30
N VAL A 127 -14.40 6.26 7.39
CA VAL A 127 -13.47 5.16 7.69
C VAL A 127 -12.11 5.55 7.13
N ALA A 128 -11.05 5.46 7.95
CA ALA A 128 -9.73 5.92 7.55
C ALA A 128 -8.62 4.98 8.06
N TYR A 129 -7.50 4.95 7.37
CA TYR A 129 -6.29 4.27 7.80
C TYR A 129 -5.04 5.00 7.30
N LYS A 130 -3.90 4.69 7.94
CA LYS A 130 -2.59 5.18 7.52
C LYS A 130 -1.94 4.21 6.55
N ALA A 131 -1.29 4.74 5.52
CA ALA A 131 -0.52 4.00 4.54
C ALA A 131 0.79 4.71 4.23
N TYR A 132 1.75 3.98 3.65
CA TYR A 132 2.95 4.57 3.08
C TYR A 132 2.84 4.62 1.56
N GLU A 133 3.16 5.77 0.99
CA GLU A 133 3.29 5.95 -0.45
C GLU A 133 4.74 6.21 -0.82
N ALA A 134 5.23 5.47 -1.83
CA ALA A 134 6.52 5.75 -2.41
C ALA A 134 6.42 7.01 -3.30
N TYR A 135 7.38 7.90 -3.18
CA TYR A 135 7.48 9.08 -4.04
C TYR A 135 8.94 9.36 -4.39
N VAL A 136 9.16 10.01 -5.52
CA VAL A 136 10.48 10.49 -5.95
C VAL A 136 10.52 11.99 -5.74
N PRO A 137 11.39 12.50 -4.83
CA PRO A 137 11.54 13.93 -4.64
C PRO A 137 11.97 14.63 -5.94
N GLY A 138 11.37 15.77 -6.25
CA GLY A 138 11.71 16.54 -7.44
C GLY A 138 11.03 16.08 -8.74
N CYS A 139 10.31 14.94 -8.73
CA CYS A 139 9.31 14.70 -9.75
C CYS A 139 8.05 15.48 -9.36
N SER A 140 7.97 16.73 -9.79
CA SER A 140 6.65 17.37 -9.90
C SER A 140 5.82 16.44 -10.78
N THR A 141 4.57 16.24 -10.41
CA THR A 141 3.60 15.49 -11.22
C THR A 141 3.78 15.91 -12.67
N VAL A 142 4.36 14.98 -13.47
CA VAL A 142 4.39 15.14 -14.91
C VAL A 142 2.93 15.20 -15.30
N ASN A 143 2.44 16.38 -15.67
CA ASN A 143 1.08 16.53 -16.13
C ASN A 143 0.87 15.52 -17.26
N GLN A 144 -0.25 14.83 -17.25
CA GLN A 144 -0.61 13.83 -18.27
C GLN A 144 -0.43 14.34 -19.71
N HIS A 145 -0.36 15.67 -19.90
CA HIS A 145 -0.07 16.33 -21.16
C HIS A 145 1.37 16.19 -21.67
N ASP A 146 2.34 15.92 -20.78
CA ASP A 146 3.75 15.79 -21.21
C ASP A 146 4.04 14.45 -21.90
N TRP A 147 3.20 13.43 -21.68
CA TRP A 147 3.33 12.14 -22.35
C TRP A 147 2.88 12.16 -23.80
N SER A 148 2.03 13.10 -24.20
CA SER A 148 1.58 13.25 -25.59
C SER A 148 2.67 13.80 -26.51
N ASN A 149 3.70 14.43 -25.97
CA ASN A 149 4.82 15.01 -26.72
C ASN A 149 5.98 14.02 -26.96
N ILE A 150 5.98 12.86 -26.31
CA ILE A 150 7.05 11.85 -26.50
C ILE A 150 6.90 11.10 -27.81
N THR A 151 5.71 11.07 -28.41
CA THR A 151 5.44 10.35 -29.66
C THR A 151 5.80 11.10 -30.93
N THR A 152 6.19 12.37 -30.85
CA THR A 152 6.47 13.20 -32.04
C THR A 152 7.96 13.40 -32.33
N ASN A 153 8.89 12.88 -31.52
CA ASN A 153 10.32 13.12 -31.70
C ASN A 153 11.13 11.86 -32.09
N THR A 154 10.52 10.94 -32.82
CA THR A 154 11.24 9.88 -33.51
C THR A 154 11.50 10.22 -34.99
N SER A 155 12.23 11.29 -35.24
CA SER A 155 12.99 11.41 -36.47
C SER A 155 14.36 10.78 -36.22
N LEU A 156 14.46 9.48 -36.49
CA LEU A 156 15.74 8.81 -36.66
C LEU A 156 16.40 9.33 -37.95
N PRO A 157 17.73 9.56 -37.95
CA PRO A 157 18.46 9.90 -39.16
C PRO A 157 18.51 8.74 -40.15
#